data_c54c700c838a9ed82436711f9938185b
#
_entry.id   c54c700c838a9ed82436711f9938185b
#
_cell.length_a   1.000
_cell.length_b   1.000
_cell.length_c   1.000
_cell.angle_alpha   90.00
_cell.angle_beta   90.00
_cell.angle_gamma   90.00
#
_symmetry.space_group_name_H-M   'P 1'
#
loop_
_entity.id
_entity.type
_entity.pdbx_description
1 polymer ?
#
loop_
_entity_poly.entity_id
_entity_poly.type
_entity_poly.pdbx_seq_one_letter_code
_entity_poly.pdbx_strand_id
1 'polypeptide(L)'
;MKLATIGMAMMLLSATTVLADPPAKPLVNSKPVKVSSADAAGPVFSTKTAVKESGPDGPTTDVLLLRSKDRKVEMGLYDAGPSEQDIDSYEDDEFMFFLAGGVTLTSADGTVLEAHAGEGVAMPKGWKGHWSTKGYKKYYVTYTGGAKPK
;
A
#
# COMPACT_ATOMS: atom_id res chain seq x y z
N MET A 1 -0.51 -0.09 -70.93
CA MET A 1 -0.47 0.94 -69.85
C MET A 1 -0.69 0.25 -68.53
N LYS A 2 0.34 0.09 -67.68
CA LYS A 2 0.26 -0.48 -66.35
C LYS A 2 0.47 0.67 -65.37
N LEU A 3 -0.56 0.99 -64.56
CA LEU A 3 -0.44 1.94 -63.44
C LEU A 3 0.25 1.23 -62.27
N ALA A 4 1.34 1.82 -61.82
CA ALA A 4 2.03 1.42 -60.58
C ALA A 4 1.39 2.14 -59.41
N THR A 5 0.85 1.38 -58.46
CA THR A 5 0.32 1.90 -57.17
C THR A 5 1.48 2.00 -56.17
N ILE A 6 1.82 3.22 -55.80
CA ILE A 6 2.83 3.48 -54.75
C ILE A 6 2.14 3.34 -53.38
N GLY A 7 2.48 2.28 -52.65
CA GLY A 7 2.06 2.07 -51.32
C GLY A 7 2.91 2.92 -50.37
N MET A 8 2.29 3.90 -49.74
CA MET A 8 2.88 4.74 -48.68
C MET A 8 2.82 3.97 -47.35
N ALA A 9 3.95 3.44 -46.90
CA ALA A 9 4.10 2.82 -45.61
C ALA A 9 4.10 3.92 -44.51
N MET A 10 3.02 3.98 -43.75
CA MET A 10 2.88 4.86 -42.61
C MET A 10 3.59 4.21 -41.41
N MET A 11 4.81 4.66 -41.08
CA MET A 11 5.51 4.30 -39.88
C MET A 11 4.78 4.90 -38.67
N LEU A 12 4.08 4.06 -37.91
CA LEU A 12 3.58 4.41 -36.60
C LEU A 12 4.76 4.47 -35.61
N LEU A 13 5.22 5.67 -35.28
CA LEU A 13 6.12 5.89 -34.14
C LEU A 13 5.29 5.66 -32.87
N SER A 14 5.48 4.50 -32.23
CA SER A 14 4.99 4.26 -30.88
C SER A 14 5.80 5.10 -29.90
N ALA A 15 5.27 6.25 -29.50
CA ALA A 15 5.82 7.01 -28.39
C ALA A 15 5.55 6.22 -27.10
N THR A 16 6.54 5.51 -26.59
CA THR A 16 6.55 4.99 -25.24
C THR A 16 6.67 6.20 -24.29
N THR A 17 5.55 6.63 -23.73
CA THR A 17 5.57 7.55 -22.60
C THR A 17 6.20 6.81 -21.42
N VAL A 18 7.47 7.12 -21.14
CA VAL A 18 8.09 6.78 -19.87
C VAL A 18 7.31 7.57 -18.81
N LEU A 19 6.41 6.89 -18.08
CA LEU A 19 5.81 7.44 -16.89
C LEU A 19 6.98 7.71 -15.94
N ALA A 20 7.24 8.99 -15.66
CA ALA A 20 8.18 9.38 -14.63
C ALA A 20 7.72 8.75 -13.31
N ASP A 21 8.65 8.09 -12.60
CA ASP A 21 8.39 7.59 -11.26
C ASP A 21 7.76 8.70 -10.43
N PRO A 22 6.73 8.40 -9.62
CA PRO A 22 6.14 9.39 -8.73
C PRO A 22 7.25 9.97 -7.86
N PRO A 23 7.23 11.27 -7.56
CA PRO A 23 8.26 11.90 -6.77
C PRO A 23 8.42 11.16 -5.46
N ALA A 24 9.65 10.71 -5.20
CA ALA A 24 9.97 9.95 -4.01
C ALA A 24 9.49 10.70 -2.77
N LYS A 25 8.62 10.08 -1.97
CA LYS A 25 8.21 10.64 -0.67
C LYS A 25 9.46 11.08 0.10
N PRO A 26 9.51 12.29 0.67
CA PRO A 26 10.71 12.79 1.33
C PRO A 26 11.10 11.85 2.47
N LEU A 27 12.39 11.72 2.72
CA LEU A 27 12.93 11.02 3.90
C LEU A 27 12.35 11.66 5.15
N VAL A 28 11.59 10.91 5.92
CA VAL A 28 10.91 11.43 7.09
C VAL A 28 11.84 11.27 8.29
N ASN A 29 12.25 12.40 8.84
CA ASN A 29 12.90 12.59 10.14
C ASN A 29 14.23 11.88 10.40
N SER A 30 15.27 12.67 10.60
CA SER A 30 16.54 12.24 11.20
C SER A 30 16.50 12.17 12.74
N LYS A 31 15.37 12.50 13.36
CA LYS A 31 15.15 12.51 14.82
C LYS A 31 14.05 11.53 15.19
N PRO A 32 14.08 10.97 16.42
CA PRO A 32 12.97 10.14 16.92
C PRO A 32 11.63 10.86 16.83
N VAL A 33 10.60 10.15 16.40
CA VAL A 33 9.22 10.63 16.33
C VAL A 33 8.40 9.90 17.36
N LYS A 34 7.67 10.64 18.19
CA LYS A 34 6.70 10.09 19.13
C LYS A 34 5.29 10.38 18.63
N VAL A 35 4.46 9.36 18.57
CA VAL A 35 3.02 9.49 18.39
C VAL A 35 2.36 9.07 19.70
N SER A 36 1.59 9.95 20.33
CA SER A 36 0.83 9.59 21.52
C SER A 36 -0.41 8.76 21.15
N SER A 37 -0.97 8.02 22.09
CA SER A 37 -2.23 7.30 21.87
C SER A 37 -3.38 8.25 21.49
N ALA A 38 -3.40 9.47 22.03
CA ALA A 38 -4.37 10.49 21.67
C ALA A 38 -4.21 10.97 20.22
N ASP A 39 -2.97 11.17 19.74
CA ASP A 39 -2.71 11.53 18.35
C ASP A 39 -3.09 10.40 17.40
N ALA A 40 -2.73 9.17 17.74
CA ALA A 40 -3.01 7.98 16.95
C ALA A 40 -4.52 7.66 16.83
N ALA A 41 -5.32 8.10 17.79
CA ALA A 41 -6.78 7.94 17.77
C ALA A 41 -7.46 8.72 16.61
N GLY A 42 -6.85 9.82 16.14
CA GLY A 42 -7.43 10.62 15.06
C GLY A 42 -6.59 11.79 14.56
N PRO A 43 -6.10 12.70 15.45
CA PRO A 43 -5.46 13.94 15.03
C PRO A 43 -4.28 13.77 14.05
N VAL A 44 -3.49 12.69 14.18
CA VAL A 44 -2.35 12.42 13.29
C VAL A 44 -2.76 12.31 11.82
N PHE A 45 -3.95 11.79 11.52
CA PHE A 45 -4.49 11.63 10.17
C PHE A 45 -5.01 12.95 9.55
N SER A 46 -4.97 14.04 10.31
CA SER A 46 -5.35 15.37 9.84
C SER A 46 -4.14 16.31 9.69
N THR A 47 -2.93 15.80 9.85
CA THR A 47 -1.69 16.57 9.70
C THR A 47 -1.39 16.87 8.23
N LYS A 48 -0.51 17.85 7.97
CA LYS A 48 -0.08 18.19 6.59
C LYS A 48 0.72 17.08 5.92
N THR A 49 1.27 16.15 6.68
CA THR A 49 2.04 14.99 6.20
C THR A 49 1.16 13.78 5.90
N ALA A 50 -0.11 13.83 6.28
CA ALA A 50 -1.06 12.77 5.95
C ALA A 50 -1.39 12.78 4.46
N VAL A 51 -1.20 11.65 3.80
CA VAL A 51 -1.54 11.44 2.39
C VAL A 51 -2.90 10.74 2.33
N LYS A 52 -3.87 11.41 1.72
CA LYS A 52 -5.23 10.88 1.56
C LYS A 52 -5.42 10.38 0.15
N GLU A 53 -5.94 9.18 0.03
CA GLU A 53 -6.28 8.57 -1.25
C GLU A 53 -7.72 8.08 -1.22
N SER A 54 -8.34 8.05 -2.39
CA SER A 54 -9.66 7.48 -2.59
C SER A 54 -9.62 6.66 -3.86
N GLY A 55 -9.90 5.40 -3.75
CA GLY A 55 -9.85 4.43 -4.84
C GLY A 55 -11.02 3.45 -4.76
N PRO A 56 -11.01 2.43 -5.61
CA PRO A 56 -12.03 1.38 -5.60
C PRO A 56 -12.07 0.63 -4.25
N ASP A 57 -10.96 0.62 -3.52
CA ASP A 57 -10.81 -0.05 -2.24
C ASP A 57 -11.19 0.84 -1.04
N GLY A 58 -11.86 1.95 -1.31
CA GLY A 58 -12.33 2.89 -0.29
C GLY A 58 -11.34 4.01 0.02
N PRO A 59 -11.71 4.91 0.95
CA PRO A 59 -10.85 6.01 1.37
C PRO A 59 -9.77 5.51 2.32
N THR A 60 -8.54 6.00 2.11
CA THR A 60 -7.40 5.69 2.97
C THR A 60 -6.63 6.95 3.36
N THR A 61 -5.90 6.90 4.48
CA THR A 61 -4.99 7.96 4.90
C THR A 61 -3.71 7.34 5.45
N ASP A 62 -2.59 7.64 4.80
CA ASP A 62 -1.25 7.20 5.21
C ASP A 62 -0.50 8.32 5.92
N VAL A 63 0.14 8.02 7.03
CA VAL A 63 1.03 8.92 7.77
C VAL A 63 2.38 8.25 7.95
N LEU A 64 3.28 8.48 7.00
CA LEU A 64 4.64 7.95 7.06
C LEU A 64 5.43 8.62 8.19
N LEU A 65 5.93 7.83 9.14
CA LEU A 65 6.76 8.29 10.26
C LEU A 65 8.25 8.14 9.98
N LEU A 66 8.65 7.05 9.35
CA LEU A 66 10.04 6.75 9.04
C LEU A 66 10.14 5.96 7.73
N ARG A 67 11.17 6.29 6.96
CA ARG A 67 11.66 5.47 5.85
C ARG A 67 13.15 5.26 6.03
N SER A 68 13.63 4.03 5.93
CA SER A 68 15.06 3.72 5.98
C SER A 68 15.83 4.38 4.82
N LYS A 69 17.14 4.60 5.00
CA LYS A 69 17.97 5.25 3.98
C LYS A 69 18.02 4.45 2.67
N ASP A 70 17.99 3.13 2.76
CA ASP A 70 17.96 2.22 1.61
C ASP A 70 16.54 2.02 1.05
N ARG A 71 15.54 2.70 1.66
CA ARG A 71 14.12 2.68 1.27
C ARG A 71 13.44 1.32 1.35
N LYS A 72 14.02 0.37 2.06
CA LYS A 72 13.46 -0.98 2.19
C LYS A 72 12.48 -1.10 3.35
N VAL A 73 12.58 -0.23 4.34
CA VAL A 73 11.69 -0.26 5.51
C VAL A 73 10.92 1.04 5.58
N GLU A 74 9.61 0.93 5.72
CA GLU A 74 8.70 2.03 6.05
C GLU A 74 7.94 1.72 7.33
N MET A 75 7.70 2.76 8.13
CA MET A 75 6.90 2.68 9.35
C MET A 75 5.94 3.86 9.39
N GLY A 76 4.70 3.59 9.72
CA GLY A 76 3.70 4.64 9.75
C GLY A 76 2.41 4.24 10.45
N LEU A 77 1.41 5.10 10.25
CA LEU A 77 0.04 4.84 10.63
C LEU A 77 -0.82 4.85 9.37
N TYR A 78 -1.84 4.01 9.38
CA TYR A 78 -2.77 3.89 8.27
C TYR A 78 -4.20 3.86 8.78
N ASP A 79 -5.06 4.67 8.17
CA ASP A 79 -6.51 4.71 8.41
C ASP A 79 -7.20 4.28 7.12
N ALA A 80 -8.00 3.24 7.18
CA ALA A 80 -8.74 2.71 6.04
C ALA A 80 -10.24 2.67 6.35
N GLY A 81 -11.04 3.04 5.37
CA GLY A 81 -12.47 2.82 5.36
C GLY A 81 -12.85 1.36 5.10
N PRO A 82 -14.16 1.06 5.00
CA PRO A 82 -14.64 -0.26 4.63
C PRO A 82 -14.15 -0.67 3.24
N SER A 83 -13.68 -1.92 3.09
CA SER A 83 -13.26 -2.48 1.80
C SER A 83 -13.32 -4.00 1.78
N GLU A 84 -13.45 -4.52 0.56
CA GLU A 84 -13.40 -5.94 0.20
C GLU A 84 -12.43 -6.08 -0.97
N GLN A 85 -11.40 -6.92 -0.84
CA GLN A 85 -10.36 -7.04 -1.85
C GLN A 85 -9.92 -8.49 -2.03
N ASP A 86 -9.83 -8.93 -3.28
CA ASP A 86 -9.13 -10.16 -3.64
C ASP A 86 -7.68 -9.84 -3.95
N ILE A 87 -6.76 -10.44 -3.20
CA ILE A 87 -5.33 -10.19 -3.29
C ILE A 87 -4.63 -11.39 -3.93
N ASP A 88 -4.12 -11.20 -5.14
CA ASP A 88 -3.39 -12.22 -5.88
C ASP A 88 -1.96 -12.41 -5.39
N SER A 89 -1.37 -11.37 -4.82
CA SER A 89 -0.04 -11.40 -4.21
C SER A 89 0.17 -10.16 -3.36
N TYR A 90 0.29 -10.31 -2.04
CA TYR A 90 0.62 -9.20 -1.15
C TYR A 90 2.02 -8.67 -1.46
N GLU A 91 2.18 -7.37 -1.59
CA GLU A 91 3.37 -6.78 -2.23
C GLU A 91 4.64 -6.89 -1.38
N ASP A 92 4.51 -6.76 -0.06
CA ASP A 92 5.64 -6.66 0.87
C ASP A 92 5.46 -7.56 2.10
N ASP A 93 6.54 -7.82 2.82
CA ASP A 93 6.42 -8.31 4.19
C ASP A 93 5.94 -7.15 5.06
N GLU A 94 4.86 -7.35 5.81
CA GLU A 94 4.30 -6.30 6.66
C GLU A 94 3.99 -6.83 8.07
N PHE A 95 4.37 -6.07 9.09
CA PHE A 95 3.80 -6.18 10.42
C PHE A 95 2.82 -5.05 10.63
N MET A 96 1.61 -5.37 11.06
CA MET A 96 0.58 -4.41 11.40
C MET A 96 0.06 -4.64 12.82
N PHE A 97 -0.25 -3.55 13.51
CA PHE A 97 -0.86 -3.57 14.83
C PHE A 97 -2.10 -2.69 14.81
N PHE A 98 -3.27 -3.28 15.05
CA PHE A 98 -4.55 -2.57 14.95
C PHE A 98 -4.80 -1.72 16.20
N LEU A 99 -5.11 -0.44 15.97
CA LEU A 99 -5.46 0.53 17.02
C LEU A 99 -6.97 0.65 17.21
N ALA A 100 -7.71 0.47 16.09
CA ALA A 100 -9.17 0.52 16.07
C ALA A 100 -9.67 -0.31 14.89
N GLY A 101 -10.90 -0.80 14.97
CA GLY A 101 -11.48 -1.64 13.94
C GLY A 101 -10.80 -3.00 13.86
N GLY A 102 -10.67 -3.53 12.64
CA GLY A 102 -10.07 -4.85 12.41
C GLY A 102 -10.23 -5.32 10.99
N VAL A 103 -9.79 -6.55 10.75
CA VAL A 103 -9.78 -7.20 9.43
C VAL A 103 -10.13 -8.67 9.56
N THR A 104 -10.78 -9.21 8.54
CA THR A 104 -10.91 -10.65 8.29
C THR A 104 -10.09 -11.00 7.06
N LEU A 105 -9.16 -11.94 7.20
CA LEU A 105 -8.29 -12.43 6.15
C LEU A 105 -8.65 -13.89 5.86
N THR A 106 -9.09 -14.18 4.64
CA THR A 106 -9.34 -15.55 4.20
C THR A 106 -8.26 -15.95 3.22
N SER A 107 -7.34 -16.80 3.63
CA SER A 107 -6.25 -17.29 2.77
C SER A 107 -6.78 -18.16 1.63
N ALA A 108 -5.98 -18.33 0.57
CA ALA A 108 -6.35 -19.12 -0.61
C ALA A 108 -6.66 -20.62 -0.28
N ASP A 109 -6.17 -21.14 0.84
CA ASP A 109 -6.46 -22.49 1.34
C ASP A 109 -7.75 -22.56 2.19
N GLY A 110 -8.45 -21.43 2.35
CA GLY A 110 -9.67 -21.30 3.15
C GLY A 110 -9.44 -21.02 4.63
N THR A 111 -8.20 -20.89 5.09
CA THR A 111 -7.91 -20.50 6.48
C THR A 111 -8.36 -19.08 6.73
N VAL A 112 -9.14 -18.86 7.78
CA VAL A 112 -9.64 -17.54 8.18
C VAL A 112 -8.88 -17.05 9.41
N LEU A 113 -8.40 -15.81 9.36
CA LEU A 113 -7.82 -15.07 10.47
C LEU A 113 -8.62 -13.78 10.66
N GLU A 114 -9.04 -13.53 11.89
CA GLU A 114 -9.62 -12.26 12.30
C GLU A 114 -8.64 -11.54 13.22
N ALA A 115 -8.49 -10.24 13.03
CA ALA A 115 -7.69 -9.39 13.91
C ALA A 115 -8.46 -8.11 14.25
N HIS A 116 -8.38 -7.71 15.52
CA HIS A 116 -9.11 -6.60 16.10
C HIS A 116 -8.17 -5.60 16.77
N ALA A 117 -8.72 -4.48 17.25
CA ALA A 117 -7.97 -3.50 18.03
C ALA A 117 -7.20 -4.17 19.19
N GLY A 118 -5.91 -3.85 19.32
CA GLY A 118 -4.99 -4.43 20.30
C GLY A 118 -4.25 -5.68 19.81
N GLU A 119 -4.50 -6.13 18.59
CA GLU A 119 -3.87 -7.33 18.01
C GLU A 119 -2.93 -6.98 16.86
N GLY A 120 -1.91 -7.83 16.66
CA GLY A 120 -0.94 -7.70 15.59
C GLY A 120 -1.02 -8.83 14.59
N VAL A 121 -0.75 -8.53 13.32
CA VAL A 121 -0.67 -9.50 12.22
C VAL A 121 0.67 -9.34 11.52
N ALA A 122 1.36 -10.46 11.29
CA ALA A 122 2.50 -10.52 10.39
C ALA A 122 2.03 -11.09 9.05
N MET A 123 2.05 -10.26 8.03
CA MET A 123 1.64 -10.59 6.67
C MET A 123 2.87 -10.87 5.81
N PRO A 124 3.01 -12.07 5.26
CA PRO A 124 4.14 -12.37 4.38
C PRO A 124 3.91 -11.83 2.97
N LYS A 125 4.97 -11.36 2.35
CA LYS A 125 5.00 -11.07 0.91
C LYS A 125 4.54 -12.29 0.11
N GLY A 126 3.69 -12.04 -0.89
CA GLY A 126 3.13 -13.08 -1.75
C GLY A 126 1.92 -13.80 -1.17
N TRP A 127 1.44 -13.42 0.01
CA TRP A 127 0.17 -13.94 0.53
C TRP A 127 -0.96 -13.70 -0.48
N LYS A 128 -1.85 -14.70 -0.61
CA LYS A 128 -3.02 -14.68 -1.49
C LYS A 128 -4.26 -14.96 -0.69
N GLY A 129 -5.31 -14.22 -0.98
CA GLY A 129 -6.57 -14.42 -0.29
C GLY A 129 -7.52 -13.25 -0.42
N HIS A 130 -8.54 -13.27 0.38
CA HIS A 130 -9.57 -12.25 0.46
C HIS A 130 -9.37 -11.42 1.72
N TRP A 131 -9.34 -10.09 1.57
CA TRP A 131 -9.25 -9.10 2.64
C TRP A 131 -10.61 -8.42 2.81
N SER A 132 -11.21 -8.49 3.99
CA SER A 132 -12.48 -7.86 4.33
C SER A 132 -12.34 -6.99 5.57
N THR A 133 -12.84 -5.75 5.52
CA THR A 133 -12.85 -4.85 6.66
C THR A 133 -14.02 -3.89 6.65
N LYS A 134 -14.49 -3.53 7.84
CA LYS A 134 -15.42 -2.40 8.06
C LYS A 134 -14.70 -1.09 8.36
N GLY A 135 -13.37 -1.10 8.26
CA GLY A 135 -12.47 0.00 8.54
C GLY A 135 -11.57 -0.27 9.74
N TYR A 136 -10.37 0.29 9.70
CA TYR A 136 -9.38 0.15 10.78
C TYR A 136 -8.41 1.33 10.83
N LYS A 137 -7.77 1.48 11.99
CA LYS A 137 -6.53 2.25 12.15
C LYS A 137 -5.44 1.30 12.61
N LYS A 138 -4.26 1.38 12.01
CA LYS A 138 -3.13 0.52 12.35
C LYS A 138 -1.81 1.30 12.40
N TYR A 139 -0.86 0.84 13.22
CA TYR A 139 0.55 0.99 12.93
C TYR A 139 0.98 -0.06 11.93
N TYR A 140 1.91 0.30 11.05
CA TYR A 140 2.51 -0.64 10.13
C TYR A 140 4.04 -0.50 10.08
N VAL A 141 4.68 -1.62 9.75
CA VAL A 141 6.07 -1.70 9.35
C VAL A 141 6.11 -2.57 8.10
N THR A 142 6.55 -2.02 6.97
CA THR A 142 6.73 -2.76 5.72
C THR A 142 8.19 -2.96 5.41
N TYR A 143 8.53 -4.10 4.78
CA TYR A 143 9.84 -4.41 4.25
C TYR A 143 9.76 -4.82 2.77
N THR A 144 10.25 -3.95 1.89
CA THR A 144 10.17 -4.12 0.43
C THR A 144 11.34 -4.89 -0.18
N GLY A 145 12.31 -5.31 0.63
CA GLY A 145 13.54 -5.97 0.17
C GLY A 145 13.51 -7.49 0.10
N GLY A 146 12.39 -8.14 0.43
CA GLY A 146 12.26 -9.60 0.40
C GLY A 146 12.40 -10.19 -1.02
N ALA A 147 12.97 -11.39 -1.13
CA ALA A 147 12.96 -12.13 -2.38
C ALA A 147 11.51 -12.45 -2.79
N LYS A 148 11.22 -12.38 -4.10
CA LYS A 148 9.91 -12.84 -4.57
C LYS A 148 9.75 -14.33 -4.24
N PRO A 149 8.58 -14.77 -3.74
CA PRO A 149 8.31 -16.20 -3.56
C PRO A 149 8.54 -16.94 -4.89
N LYS A 150 9.14 -18.13 -4.82
CA LYS A 150 9.36 -19.00 -5.98
C LYS A 150 8.05 -19.66 -6.40
#